data_c25f8709d95afcac822c6eddd33fb07d
#
_entry.id   c25f8709d95afcac822c6eddd33fb07d
#
_cell.length_a   1.000
_cell.length_b   1.000
_cell.length_c   1.000
_cell.angle_alpha   90.00
_cell.angle_beta   90.00
_cell.angle_gamma   90.00
#
_symmetry.space_group_name_H-M   'P 1'
#
loop_
_entity.id
_entity.type
_entity.pdbx_description
1 polymer ?
#
loop_
_entity_poly.entity_id
_entity_poly.type
_entity_poly.pdbx_seq_one_letter_code
_entity_poly.pdbx_strand_id
1 'polypeptide(L)'
;AKGKILLRQLLSHTSGVRPYLPEPRVDNYNHLDSAIIEILPLDTVFTPGSRFQYGGLAMQIAGRMAEVAMGKEFETLFQELLAQPLEMKNSHFTPINTDGGHAPMLGGGLCTTLNDYIHFLSMIYHDGMYNDKRIISAKTVKEMQADQVKDAIIPSNNSDNYVAKGLGQSHNGIYGLGEWRELIDKKTGEAYQISSPGWAGAYPWINKRENVYGFFIAHVVGA
;
A
#
# COMPACT_ATOMS: atom_id res chain seq x y z
N ALA A 1 -12.93 20.95 0.35
CA ALA A 1 -12.26 20.20 1.42
C ALA A 1 -11.26 19.18 0.85
N LYS A 2 -11.60 18.43 -0.19
CA LYS A 2 -10.76 17.34 -0.76
C LYS A 2 -9.41 17.80 -1.31
N GLY A 3 -9.31 18.99 -1.91
CA GLY A 3 -8.06 19.55 -2.42
C GLY A 3 -6.99 19.84 -1.36
N LYS A 4 -7.29 19.61 -0.08
CA LYS A 4 -6.33 19.71 1.04
C LYS A 4 -5.86 18.35 1.57
N ILE A 5 -6.33 17.24 1.01
CA ILE A 5 -5.87 15.90 1.38
C ILE A 5 -4.43 15.73 0.90
N LEU A 6 -3.55 15.34 1.80
CA LEU A 6 -2.13 15.12 1.51
C LEU A 6 -1.89 13.69 1.03
N LEU A 7 -0.91 13.49 0.16
CA LEU A 7 -0.50 12.16 -0.32
C LEU A 7 -0.21 11.20 0.86
N ARG A 8 0.48 11.68 1.91
CA ARG A 8 0.74 10.86 3.10
C ARG A 8 -0.53 10.39 3.81
N GLN A 9 -1.61 11.18 3.81
CA GLN A 9 -2.89 10.79 4.39
C GLN A 9 -3.60 9.71 3.55
N LEU A 10 -3.43 9.72 2.24
CA LEU A 10 -3.90 8.64 1.36
C LEU A 10 -3.16 7.34 1.66
N LEU A 11 -1.83 7.39 1.67
CA LEU A 11 -0.96 6.22 1.88
C LEU A 11 -1.00 5.68 3.32
N SER A 12 -1.41 6.48 4.30
CA SER A 12 -1.57 6.06 5.71
C SER A 12 -3.02 5.76 6.12
N HIS A 13 -3.96 5.76 5.16
CA HIS A 13 -5.38 5.53 5.41
C HIS A 13 -6.02 6.50 6.42
N THR A 14 -5.51 7.74 6.48
CA THR A 14 -6.06 8.81 7.34
C THR A 14 -6.69 9.95 6.54
N SER A 15 -6.92 9.76 5.25
CA SER A 15 -7.43 10.80 4.33
C SER A 15 -8.90 11.14 4.50
N GLY A 16 -9.68 10.25 5.11
CA GLY A 16 -11.15 10.37 5.13
C GLY A 16 -11.84 9.97 3.82
N VAL A 17 -11.09 9.54 2.81
CA VAL A 17 -11.67 8.94 1.60
C VAL A 17 -12.39 7.65 2.00
N ARG A 18 -13.57 7.39 1.41
CA ARG A 18 -14.29 6.14 1.62
C ARG A 18 -13.40 4.94 1.33
N PRO A 19 -13.47 3.86 2.11
CA PRO A 19 -12.61 2.69 1.91
C PRO A 19 -12.90 1.97 0.59
N TYR A 20 -14.19 1.88 0.21
CA TYR A 20 -14.68 1.15 -0.97
C TYR A 20 -15.81 1.93 -1.66
N LEU A 21 -16.05 1.64 -2.93
CA LEU A 21 -17.24 2.12 -3.63
C LEU A 21 -18.49 1.39 -3.10
N PRO A 22 -19.67 2.04 -3.15
CA PRO A 22 -20.94 1.41 -2.76
C PRO A 22 -21.29 0.17 -3.60
N GLU A 23 -20.78 0.13 -4.84
CA GLU A 23 -20.94 -0.99 -5.76
C GLU A 23 -19.55 -1.39 -6.30
N PRO A 24 -19.27 -2.69 -6.52
CA PRO A 24 -18.00 -3.16 -7.06
C PRO A 24 -17.89 -2.82 -8.56
N ARG A 25 -17.47 -1.62 -8.88
CA ARG A 25 -17.27 -1.14 -10.26
C ARG A 25 -15.80 -0.89 -10.60
N VAL A 26 -14.89 -1.21 -9.69
CA VAL A 26 -13.47 -0.83 -9.80
C VAL A 26 -12.77 -1.51 -10.98
N ASP A 27 -13.33 -2.60 -11.49
CA ASP A 27 -12.68 -3.45 -12.49
C ASP A 27 -12.98 -3.09 -13.95
N ASN A 28 -13.81 -2.06 -14.18
CA ASN A 28 -14.31 -1.75 -15.53
C ASN A 28 -13.69 -0.49 -16.16
N TYR A 29 -12.62 0.05 -15.60
CA TYR A 29 -11.99 1.25 -16.13
C TYR A 29 -10.70 0.92 -16.89
N ASN A 30 -10.52 1.55 -18.06
CA ASN A 30 -9.30 1.38 -18.85
C ASN A 30 -8.13 2.24 -18.32
N HIS A 31 -8.42 3.28 -17.54
CA HIS A 31 -7.43 4.23 -17.04
C HIS A 31 -7.76 4.68 -15.61
N LEU A 32 -6.75 5.03 -14.81
CA LEU A 32 -6.94 5.51 -13.44
C LEU A 32 -7.76 6.79 -13.34
N ASP A 33 -7.68 7.68 -14.31
CA ASP A 33 -8.48 8.90 -14.32
C ASP A 33 -9.98 8.60 -14.37
N SER A 34 -10.40 7.59 -15.13
CA SER A 34 -11.79 7.13 -15.16
C SER A 34 -12.25 6.61 -13.78
N ALA A 35 -11.41 5.82 -13.11
CA ALA A 35 -11.70 5.37 -11.75
C ALA A 35 -11.83 6.55 -10.76
N ILE A 36 -10.99 7.57 -10.91
CA ILE A 36 -11.03 8.76 -10.05
C ILE A 36 -12.30 9.60 -10.25
N ILE A 37 -12.85 9.66 -11.45
CA ILE A 37 -14.14 10.36 -11.71
C ILE A 37 -15.27 9.80 -10.82
N GLU A 38 -15.27 8.51 -10.55
CA GLU A 38 -16.26 7.86 -9.66
C GLU A 38 -15.97 8.13 -8.16
N ILE A 39 -14.71 8.31 -7.79
CA ILE A 39 -14.31 8.49 -6.38
C ILE A 39 -14.45 9.97 -5.95
N LEU A 40 -14.13 10.90 -6.83
CA LEU A 40 -14.11 12.34 -6.49
C LEU A 40 -15.45 12.94 -6.05
N PRO A 41 -16.62 12.53 -6.56
CA PRO A 41 -17.90 13.02 -6.08
C PRO A 41 -18.25 12.56 -4.66
N LEU A 42 -17.70 11.42 -4.21
CA LEU A 42 -18.05 10.84 -2.91
C LEU A 42 -17.54 11.71 -1.76
N ASP A 43 -18.38 11.95 -0.77
CA ASP A 43 -18.00 12.70 0.42
C ASP A 43 -16.92 11.96 1.23
N THR A 44 -16.07 12.74 1.92
CA THR A 44 -15.18 12.18 2.94
C THR A 44 -16.01 11.73 4.14
N VAL A 45 -15.65 10.59 4.72
CA VAL A 45 -16.37 10.00 5.86
C VAL A 45 -15.93 10.57 7.20
N PHE A 46 -14.80 11.28 7.23
CA PHE A 46 -14.28 12.02 8.39
C PHE A 46 -13.29 13.09 7.93
N THR A 47 -12.91 13.97 8.84
CA THR A 47 -11.91 15.01 8.60
C THR A 47 -10.54 14.38 8.34
N PRO A 48 -9.83 14.74 7.25
CA PRO A 48 -8.50 14.22 6.97
C PRO A 48 -7.53 14.37 8.18
N GLY A 49 -6.88 13.27 8.54
CA GLY A 49 -5.96 13.20 9.68
C GLY A 49 -6.61 12.85 11.01
N SER A 50 -7.95 12.85 11.13
CA SER A 50 -8.61 12.63 12.42
C SER A 50 -8.85 11.15 12.78
N ARG A 51 -8.87 10.26 11.79
CA ARG A 51 -9.20 8.85 11.98
C ARG A 51 -8.44 7.98 10.97
N PHE A 52 -8.11 6.78 11.38
CA PHE A 52 -7.63 5.71 10.51
C PHE A 52 -8.79 4.89 9.98
N GLN A 53 -8.82 4.65 8.66
CA GLN A 53 -9.74 3.71 8.02
C GLN A 53 -9.10 3.10 6.79
N TYR A 54 -8.74 1.83 6.89
CA TYR A 54 -8.13 1.08 5.80
C TYR A 54 -9.08 0.95 4.60
N GLY A 55 -8.55 1.01 3.37
CA GLY A 55 -9.34 0.82 2.15
C GLY A 55 -8.60 1.17 0.86
N GLY A 56 -9.03 0.56 -0.25
CA GLY A 56 -8.33 0.63 -1.54
C GLY A 56 -8.47 1.95 -2.28
N LEU A 57 -9.59 2.72 -2.10
CA LEU A 57 -9.82 3.91 -2.91
C LEU A 57 -8.78 5.02 -2.69
N ALA A 58 -8.23 5.12 -1.49
CA ALA A 58 -7.15 6.07 -1.21
C ALA A 58 -5.91 5.76 -2.05
N MET A 59 -5.60 4.48 -2.30
CA MET A 59 -4.48 4.05 -3.13
C MET A 59 -4.69 4.40 -4.60
N GLN A 60 -5.92 4.27 -5.12
CA GLN A 60 -6.27 4.70 -6.48
C GLN A 60 -5.98 6.20 -6.69
N ILE A 61 -6.38 7.04 -5.73
CA ILE A 61 -6.10 8.49 -5.79
C ILE A 61 -4.60 8.74 -5.73
N ALA A 62 -3.86 8.05 -4.84
CA ALA A 62 -2.41 8.21 -4.71
C ALA A 62 -1.68 7.84 -6.01
N GLY A 63 -2.08 6.76 -6.68
CA GLY A 63 -1.54 6.37 -7.98
C GLY A 63 -1.83 7.40 -9.07
N ARG A 64 -3.05 7.94 -9.12
CA ARG A 64 -3.36 9.00 -10.07
C ARG A 64 -2.56 10.28 -9.80
N MET A 65 -2.29 10.60 -8.54
CA MET A 65 -1.40 11.71 -8.21
C MET A 65 0.02 11.48 -8.77
N ALA A 66 0.53 10.25 -8.72
CA ALA A 66 1.81 9.90 -9.32
C ALA A 66 1.79 10.06 -10.85
N GLU A 67 0.74 9.58 -11.52
CA GLU A 67 0.57 9.75 -12.97
C GLU A 67 0.57 11.23 -13.38
N VAL A 68 -0.19 12.06 -12.67
CA VAL A 68 -0.24 13.51 -12.94
C VAL A 68 1.12 14.18 -12.72
N ALA A 69 1.82 13.81 -11.65
CA ALA A 69 3.11 14.40 -11.32
C ALA A 69 4.22 14.02 -12.31
N MET A 70 4.16 12.80 -12.87
CA MET A 70 5.20 12.25 -13.74
C MET A 70 4.84 12.28 -15.23
N GLY A 71 3.58 12.56 -15.58
CA GLY A 71 3.09 12.57 -16.96
C GLY A 71 3.10 11.21 -17.64
N LYS A 72 3.01 10.12 -16.87
CA LYS A 72 3.02 8.73 -17.36
C LYS A 72 1.95 7.91 -16.66
N GLU A 73 1.48 6.86 -17.33
CA GLU A 73 0.56 5.87 -16.70
C GLU A 73 1.26 5.10 -15.57
N PHE A 74 0.48 4.67 -14.58
CA PHE A 74 0.99 4.03 -13.38
C PHE A 74 1.78 2.75 -13.67
N GLU A 75 1.29 1.91 -14.59
CA GLU A 75 2.01 0.70 -14.98
C GLU A 75 3.40 1.03 -15.54
N THR A 76 3.50 2.05 -16.40
CA THR A 76 4.79 2.51 -16.91
C THR A 76 5.72 2.98 -15.80
N LEU A 77 5.18 3.76 -14.83
CA LEU A 77 5.95 4.20 -13.67
C LEU A 77 6.41 3.02 -12.80
N PHE A 78 5.54 2.06 -12.55
CA PHE A 78 5.89 0.85 -11.80
C PHE A 78 7.00 0.07 -12.50
N GLN A 79 6.89 -0.15 -13.81
CA GLN A 79 7.91 -0.87 -14.57
C GLN A 79 9.24 -0.14 -14.57
N GLU A 80 9.27 1.15 -14.90
CA GLU A 80 10.51 1.91 -15.01
C GLU A 80 11.21 2.16 -13.66
N LEU A 81 10.43 2.44 -12.60
CA LEU A 81 10.98 2.88 -11.32
C LEU A 81 11.23 1.74 -10.33
N LEU A 82 10.52 0.62 -10.47
CA LEU A 82 10.59 -0.50 -9.54
C LEU A 82 10.85 -1.83 -10.22
N ALA A 83 9.96 -2.29 -11.11
CA ALA A 83 10.02 -3.65 -11.61
C ALA A 83 11.31 -3.94 -12.38
N GLN A 84 11.69 -3.11 -13.35
CA GLN A 84 12.92 -3.27 -14.13
C GLN A 84 14.18 -3.14 -13.25
N PRO A 85 14.35 -2.07 -12.43
CA PRO A 85 15.51 -1.96 -11.55
C PRO A 85 15.67 -3.09 -10.54
N LEU A 86 14.55 -3.68 -10.09
CA LEU A 86 14.51 -4.81 -9.16
C LEU A 86 14.48 -6.18 -9.85
N GLU A 87 14.55 -6.22 -11.19
CA GLU A 87 14.48 -7.47 -11.97
C GLU A 87 13.21 -8.29 -11.74
N MET A 88 12.09 -7.63 -11.46
CA MET A 88 10.76 -8.22 -11.23
C MET A 88 10.06 -8.48 -12.56
N LYS A 89 10.49 -9.49 -13.30
CA LYS A 89 10.12 -9.74 -14.71
C LYS A 89 8.69 -10.20 -14.92
N ASN A 90 8.03 -10.70 -13.88
CA ASN A 90 6.68 -11.26 -13.94
C ASN A 90 5.70 -10.46 -13.04
N SER A 91 6.01 -9.21 -12.76
CA SER A 91 5.21 -8.37 -11.90
C SER A 91 4.58 -7.21 -12.67
N HIS A 92 3.29 -7.02 -12.48
CA HIS A 92 2.51 -5.98 -13.16
C HIS A 92 1.21 -5.70 -12.39
N PHE A 93 0.64 -4.51 -12.58
CA PHE A 93 -0.69 -4.13 -12.06
C PHE A 93 -1.76 -4.22 -13.14
N THR A 94 -1.44 -3.89 -14.37
CA THR A 94 -2.38 -3.99 -15.49
C THR A 94 -2.47 -5.44 -15.95
N PRO A 95 -3.69 -6.02 -16.08
CA PRO A 95 -3.85 -7.36 -16.63
C PRO A 95 -3.22 -7.48 -18.02
N ILE A 96 -2.56 -8.61 -18.28
CA ILE A 96 -1.93 -8.91 -19.59
C ILE A 96 -2.99 -9.37 -20.62
N ASN A 97 -4.25 -9.43 -20.24
CA ASN A 97 -5.33 -9.92 -21.09
C ASN A 97 -5.67 -8.91 -22.20
N THR A 98 -5.99 -9.46 -23.37
CA THR A 98 -6.30 -8.70 -24.60
C THR A 98 -7.72 -8.14 -24.65
N ASP A 99 -8.51 -8.27 -23.61
CA ASP A 99 -9.92 -7.89 -23.55
C ASP A 99 -10.21 -6.43 -23.15
N GLY A 100 -9.21 -5.57 -23.32
CA GLY A 100 -9.40 -4.12 -23.26
C GLY A 100 -8.80 -3.42 -22.04
N GLY A 101 -8.00 -4.09 -21.26
CA GLY A 101 -7.24 -3.50 -20.15
C GLY A 101 -8.15 -2.93 -19.05
N HIS A 102 -7.82 -3.19 -17.81
CA HIS A 102 -8.50 -2.60 -16.67
C HIS A 102 -7.60 -1.58 -16.01
N ALA A 103 -8.16 -0.55 -15.40
CA ALA A 103 -7.39 0.35 -14.55
C ALA A 103 -6.68 -0.48 -13.46
N PRO A 104 -5.42 -0.20 -13.16
CA PRO A 104 -4.71 -0.93 -12.14
C PRO A 104 -5.40 -0.76 -10.79
N MET A 105 -5.67 -1.87 -10.11
CA MET A 105 -6.22 -1.87 -8.75
C MET A 105 -5.09 -1.71 -7.73
N LEU A 106 -4.75 -0.48 -7.37
CA LEU A 106 -3.54 -0.19 -6.60
C LEU A 106 -3.61 -0.63 -5.13
N GLY A 107 -4.80 -0.85 -4.62
CA GLY A 107 -5.01 -1.33 -3.25
C GLY A 107 -4.83 -2.84 -3.05
N GLY A 108 -4.51 -3.60 -4.11
CA GLY A 108 -4.39 -5.06 -3.97
C GLY A 108 -4.26 -5.83 -5.28
N GLY A 109 -4.13 -5.15 -6.41
CA GLY A 109 -4.12 -5.77 -7.75
C GLY A 109 -2.73 -6.08 -8.32
N LEU A 110 -1.67 -6.06 -7.51
CA LEU A 110 -0.36 -6.48 -7.99
C LEU A 110 -0.36 -7.98 -8.32
N CYS A 111 -0.14 -8.32 -9.58
CA CYS A 111 0.22 -9.66 -10.01
C CYS A 111 1.74 -9.81 -9.91
N THR A 112 2.21 -10.84 -9.23
CA THR A 112 3.64 -11.04 -9.00
C THR A 112 3.97 -12.52 -8.75
N THR A 113 5.25 -12.85 -8.70
CA THR A 113 5.75 -14.15 -8.27
C THR A 113 6.47 -14.04 -6.93
N LEU A 114 6.67 -15.18 -6.26
CA LEU A 114 7.46 -15.23 -5.03
C LEU A 114 8.87 -14.63 -5.25
N ASN A 115 9.54 -15.03 -6.34
CA ASN A 115 10.89 -14.55 -6.64
C ASN A 115 10.94 -13.04 -6.85
N ASP A 116 10.03 -12.50 -7.66
CA ASP A 116 9.99 -11.06 -7.94
C ASP A 116 9.75 -10.26 -6.66
N TYR A 117 8.77 -10.70 -5.84
CA TYR A 117 8.44 -9.95 -4.62
C TYR A 117 9.55 -9.99 -3.57
N ILE A 118 10.34 -11.07 -3.51
CA ILE A 118 11.53 -11.16 -2.65
C ILE A 118 12.58 -10.12 -3.03
N HIS A 119 12.73 -9.76 -4.31
CA HIS A 119 13.61 -8.67 -4.73
C HIS A 119 13.15 -7.32 -4.14
N PHE A 120 11.85 -7.05 -4.16
CA PHE A 120 11.27 -5.87 -3.53
C PHE A 120 11.50 -5.87 -2.00
N LEU A 121 11.24 -6.99 -1.31
CA LEU A 121 11.49 -7.10 0.13
C LEU A 121 12.97 -6.94 0.47
N SER A 122 13.87 -7.51 -0.34
CA SER A 122 15.32 -7.32 -0.21
C SER A 122 15.70 -5.84 -0.29
N MET A 123 15.16 -5.12 -1.26
CA MET A 123 15.42 -3.68 -1.41
C MET A 123 14.97 -2.91 -0.16
N ILE A 124 13.76 -3.16 0.37
CA ILE A 124 13.27 -2.51 1.59
C ILE A 124 14.12 -2.90 2.79
N TYR A 125 14.47 -4.19 2.94
CA TYR A 125 15.31 -4.68 4.04
C TYR A 125 16.67 -4.00 4.08
N HIS A 126 17.30 -3.78 2.91
CA HIS A 126 18.59 -3.10 2.75
C HIS A 126 18.45 -1.57 2.59
N ASP A 127 17.42 -0.97 3.20
CA ASP A 127 17.20 0.46 3.25
C ASP A 127 17.24 1.15 1.86
N GLY A 128 16.63 0.50 0.87
CA GLY A 128 16.48 1.00 -0.49
C GLY A 128 17.61 0.64 -1.46
N MET A 129 18.49 -0.30 -1.08
CA MET A 129 19.55 -0.85 -1.94
C MET A 129 19.15 -2.20 -2.53
N TYR A 130 19.46 -2.44 -3.78
CA TYR A 130 19.34 -3.74 -4.44
C TYR A 130 20.49 -3.94 -5.44
N ASN A 131 21.22 -5.05 -5.36
CA ASN A 131 22.38 -5.36 -6.23
C ASN A 131 23.34 -4.16 -6.39
N ASP A 132 23.79 -3.58 -5.27
CA ASP A 132 24.67 -2.40 -5.21
C ASP A 132 24.12 -1.12 -5.84
N LYS A 133 22.84 -1.12 -6.25
CA LYS A 133 22.15 0.05 -6.79
C LYS A 133 21.21 0.66 -5.77
N ARG A 134 21.17 1.99 -5.70
CA ARG A 134 20.19 2.73 -4.91
C ARG A 134 18.90 2.86 -5.72
N ILE A 135 17.83 2.20 -5.27
CA ILE A 135 16.50 2.28 -5.87
C ILE A 135 15.71 3.43 -5.25
N ILE A 136 15.65 3.46 -3.91
CA ILE A 136 15.05 4.57 -3.15
C ILE A 136 15.99 4.99 -2.02
N SER A 137 15.83 6.20 -1.49
CA SER A 137 16.70 6.66 -0.40
C SER A 137 16.40 5.94 0.91
N ALA A 138 17.44 5.71 1.75
CA ALA A 138 17.24 5.18 3.10
C ALA A 138 16.29 6.07 3.94
N LYS A 139 16.33 7.39 3.70
CA LYS A 139 15.40 8.33 4.32
C LYS A 139 13.96 8.04 3.92
N THR A 140 13.71 7.70 2.66
CA THR A 140 12.37 7.34 2.17
C THR A 140 11.89 6.05 2.83
N VAL A 141 12.73 5.01 2.90
CA VAL A 141 12.37 3.75 3.61
C VAL A 141 12.04 4.03 5.08
N LYS A 142 12.86 4.82 5.77
CA LYS A 142 12.60 5.21 7.15
C LYS A 142 11.28 5.98 7.31
N GLU A 143 10.97 6.89 6.40
CA GLU A 143 9.70 7.64 6.39
C GLU A 143 8.50 6.73 6.14
N MET A 144 8.63 5.75 5.24
CA MET A 144 7.58 4.75 4.99
C MET A 144 7.28 3.92 6.25
N GLN A 145 8.31 3.52 6.99
CA GLN A 145 8.21 2.67 8.17
C GLN A 145 7.89 3.43 9.47
N ALA A 146 7.92 4.75 9.43
CA ALA A 146 7.55 5.58 10.57
C ALA A 146 6.04 5.51 10.87
N ASP A 147 5.65 5.85 12.11
CA ASP A 147 4.25 6.04 12.45
C ASP A 147 3.64 7.18 11.64
N GLN A 148 2.68 6.86 10.79
CA GLN A 148 1.95 7.82 9.97
C GLN A 148 0.49 8.01 10.42
N VAL A 149 0.01 7.19 11.34
CA VAL A 149 -1.33 7.32 11.94
C VAL A 149 -1.33 8.38 13.04
N LYS A 150 -0.24 8.49 13.79
CA LYS A 150 -0.03 9.49 14.85
C LYS A 150 -1.20 9.53 15.83
N ASP A 151 -1.81 10.71 16.00
CA ASP A 151 -2.93 10.95 16.92
C ASP A 151 -4.30 10.62 16.33
N ALA A 152 -4.37 10.11 15.10
CA ALA A 152 -5.64 9.73 14.49
C ALA A 152 -6.32 8.60 15.28
N ILE A 153 -7.64 8.71 15.46
CA ILE A 153 -8.42 7.70 16.17
C ILE A 153 -8.43 6.40 15.37
N ILE A 154 -8.10 5.29 16.01
CA ILE A 154 -8.24 3.95 15.45
C ILE A 154 -9.53 3.35 16.00
N PRO A 155 -10.58 3.15 15.16
CA PRO A 155 -11.84 2.59 15.62
C PRO A 155 -11.67 1.15 16.09
N SER A 156 -12.18 0.82 17.27
CA SER A 156 -12.10 -0.52 17.86
C SER A 156 -12.88 -1.59 17.09
N ASN A 157 -13.90 -1.16 16.35
CA ASN A 157 -14.76 -2.02 15.53
C ASN A 157 -14.34 -2.10 14.05
N ASN A 158 -13.19 -1.53 13.69
CA ASN A 158 -12.70 -1.62 12.32
C ASN A 158 -12.24 -3.06 12.04
N SER A 159 -13.02 -3.78 11.22
CA SER A 159 -12.71 -5.16 10.78
C SER A 159 -11.38 -5.24 10.03
N ASP A 160 -10.98 -4.14 9.39
CA ASP A 160 -9.77 -4.06 8.59
C ASP A 160 -8.49 -3.92 9.45
N ASN A 161 -8.64 -3.80 10.77
CA ASN A 161 -7.54 -3.81 11.74
C ASN A 161 -7.16 -5.24 12.20
N TYR A 162 -7.37 -6.25 11.36
CA TYR A 162 -7.12 -7.64 11.75
C TYR A 162 -5.67 -7.91 12.17
N VAL A 163 -4.70 -7.26 11.55
CA VAL A 163 -3.28 -7.37 11.95
C VAL A 163 -3.07 -6.83 13.35
N ALA A 164 -3.54 -5.62 13.62
CA ALA A 164 -3.44 -5.01 14.95
C ALA A 164 -4.19 -5.82 16.03
N LYS A 165 -5.37 -6.34 15.70
CA LYS A 165 -6.16 -7.21 16.62
C LYS A 165 -5.47 -8.53 16.88
N GLY A 166 -4.95 -9.19 15.84
CA GLY A 166 -4.26 -10.46 15.95
C GLY A 166 -3.00 -10.39 16.82
N LEU A 167 -2.36 -9.22 16.87
CA LEU A 167 -1.17 -8.96 17.69
C LEU A 167 -1.49 -8.34 19.06
N GLY A 168 -2.76 -8.15 19.40
CA GLY A 168 -3.17 -7.48 20.64
C GLY A 168 -2.82 -5.99 20.68
N GLN A 169 -2.57 -5.39 19.52
CA GLN A 169 -2.23 -3.97 19.40
C GLN A 169 -3.49 -3.14 19.16
N SER A 170 -3.79 -2.26 20.07
CA SER A 170 -4.94 -1.33 20.01
C SER A 170 -4.52 0.14 20.05
N HIS A 171 -3.26 0.41 19.73
CA HIS A 171 -2.69 1.75 19.90
C HIS A 171 -2.37 2.42 18.55
N ASN A 172 -2.14 3.72 18.59
CA ASN A 172 -1.62 4.51 17.49
C ASN A 172 -0.24 3.95 17.05
N GLY A 173 0.16 4.24 15.82
CA GLY A 173 1.45 3.77 15.33
C GLY A 173 1.42 2.42 14.59
N ILE A 174 0.23 1.92 14.27
CA ILE A 174 0.04 0.62 13.60
C ILE A 174 0.35 0.61 12.10
N TYR A 175 0.48 1.79 11.46
CA TYR A 175 0.60 1.89 10.02
C TYR A 175 1.61 2.95 9.58
N GLY A 176 2.37 2.61 8.55
CA GLY A 176 3.30 3.49 7.85
C GLY A 176 2.69 4.08 6.58
N LEU A 177 3.47 4.16 5.51
CA LEU A 177 2.99 4.52 4.17
C LEU A 177 2.87 3.24 3.33
N GLY A 178 1.67 2.64 3.33
CA GLY A 178 1.37 1.43 2.57
C GLY A 178 1.76 0.11 3.26
N GLU A 179 2.11 0.12 4.54
CA GLU A 179 2.53 -1.07 5.27
C GLU A 179 2.08 -1.07 6.73
N TRP A 180 1.81 -2.25 7.27
CA TRP A 180 1.50 -2.47 8.67
C TRP A 180 2.78 -2.50 9.51
N ARG A 181 2.75 -1.83 10.66
CA ARG A 181 3.79 -1.85 11.69
C ARG A 181 3.36 -2.86 12.76
N GLU A 182 3.69 -4.13 12.55
CA GLU A 182 3.17 -5.24 13.36
C GLU A 182 3.79 -5.30 14.75
N LEU A 183 5.13 -5.24 14.82
CA LEU A 183 5.84 -5.28 16.08
C LEU A 183 6.69 -4.02 16.23
N ILE A 184 6.46 -3.32 17.34
CA ILE A 184 7.03 -2.01 17.61
C ILE A 184 7.87 -2.11 18.88
N ASP A 185 9.07 -1.56 18.83
CA ASP A 185 9.89 -1.39 20.01
C ASP A 185 9.28 -0.29 20.90
N LYS A 186 8.86 -0.67 22.11
CA LYS A 186 8.16 0.24 23.03
C LYS A 186 9.03 1.39 23.55
N LYS A 187 10.37 1.26 23.44
CA LYS A 187 11.31 2.31 23.92
C LYS A 187 11.57 3.35 22.85
N THR A 188 11.72 2.91 21.59
CA THR A 188 12.08 3.79 20.47
C THR A 188 10.88 4.19 19.62
N GLY A 189 9.78 3.42 19.66
CA GLY A 189 8.64 3.59 18.78
C GLY A 189 8.91 3.10 17.35
N GLU A 190 10.07 2.51 17.07
CA GLU A 190 10.42 1.99 15.75
C GLU A 190 9.79 0.61 15.52
N ALA A 191 9.25 0.40 14.32
CA ALA A 191 8.78 -0.92 13.92
C ALA A 191 9.97 -1.81 13.57
N TYR A 192 10.04 -3.00 14.18
CA TYR A 192 11.03 -4.02 13.81
C TYR A 192 10.40 -5.16 13.00
N GLN A 193 9.07 -5.28 12.98
CA GLN A 193 8.35 -6.11 12.02
C GLN A 193 7.31 -5.29 11.29
N ILE A 194 7.37 -5.37 9.97
CA ILE A 194 6.42 -4.76 9.04
C ILE A 194 5.87 -5.81 8.09
N SER A 195 4.67 -5.58 7.57
CA SER A 195 4.03 -6.47 6.60
C SER A 195 3.05 -5.72 5.70
N SER A 196 2.60 -6.39 4.65
CA SER A 196 1.53 -5.90 3.79
C SER A 196 0.64 -7.06 3.34
N PRO A 197 -0.17 -7.65 4.26
CA PRO A 197 -1.01 -8.79 3.94
C PRO A 197 -2.03 -8.46 2.85
N GLY A 198 -2.15 -9.35 1.87
CA GLY A 198 -3.14 -9.28 0.80
C GLY A 198 -4.41 -10.06 1.14
N TRP A 199 -5.55 -9.55 0.72
CA TRP A 199 -6.87 -10.16 0.93
C TRP A 199 -6.95 -11.62 0.44
N ALA A 200 -6.27 -11.94 -0.69
CA ALA A 200 -6.27 -13.28 -1.27
C ALA A 200 -5.29 -14.27 -0.61
N GLY A 201 -4.66 -13.93 0.52
CA GLY A 201 -3.79 -14.82 1.27
C GLY A 201 -2.29 -14.59 1.05
N ALA A 202 -1.87 -13.54 0.37
CA ALA A 202 -0.47 -13.13 0.30
C ALA A 202 -0.04 -12.51 1.63
N TYR A 203 1.15 -12.85 2.12
CA TYR A 203 1.71 -12.28 3.34
C TYR A 203 3.21 -12.02 3.20
N PRO A 204 3.60 -10.85 2.71
CA PRO A 204 4.99 -10.39 2.76
C PRO A 204 5.29 -9.77 4.12
N TRP A 205 6.48 -10.03 4.66
CA TRP A 205 6.94 -9.41 5.90
C TRP A 205 8.44 -9.18 5.91
N ILE A 206 8.88 -8.25 6.75
CA ILE A 206 10.28 -8.01 7.10
C ILE A 206 10.36 -7.93 8.63
N ASN A 207 11.29 -8.69 9.23
CA ASN A 207 11.63 -8.57 10.65
C ASN A 207 13.12 -8.21 10.78
N LYS A 208 13.38 -6.94 11.08
CA LYS A 208 14.75 -6.41 11.19
C LYS A 208 15.48 -6.91 12.44
N ARG A 209 14.77 -7.32 13.49
CA ARG A 209 15.36 -7.84 14.73
C ARG A 209 15.88 -9.26 14.55
N GLU A 210 15.12 -10.08 13.82
CA GLU A 210 15.49 -11.47 13.51
C GLU A 210 16.32 -11.58 12.23
N ASN A 211 16.62 -10.49 11.56
CA ASN A 211 17.35 -10.44 10.29
C ASN A 211 16.75 -11.35 9.21
N VAL A 212 15.42 -11.31 9.07
CA VAL A 212 14.68 -12.14 8.12
C VAL A 212 13.61 -11.33 7.39
N TYR A 213 13.38 -11.67 6.15
CA TYR A 213 12.21 -11.27 5.39
C TYR A 213 11.70 -12.44 4.58
N GLY A 214 10.42 -12.42 4.27
CA GLY A 214 9.79 -13.53 3.56
C GLY A 214 8.48 -13.13 2.92
N PHE A 215 8.04 -14.01 2.04
CA PHE A 215 6.77 -13.88 1.34
C PHE A 215 6.06 -15.23 1.31
N PHE A 216 5.00 -15.35 2.09
CA PHE A 216 4.05 -16.43 1.95
C PHE A 216 3.03 -16.02 0.90
N ILE A 217 2.78 -16.88 -0.09
CA ILE A 217 1.77 -16.66 -1.11
C ILE A 217 0.81 -17.84 -1.16
N ALA A 218 -0.47 -17.54 -1.03
CA ALA A 218 -1.56 -18.47 -1.24
C ALA A 218 -2.65 -17.77 -2.02
N HIS A 219 -3.45 -18.55 -2.75
CA HIS A 219 -4.67 -18.06 -3.38
C HIS A 219 -5.85 -18.75 -2.70
N VAL A 220 -6.52 -18.03 -1.80
CA VAL A 220 -7.73 -18.52 -1.11
C VAL A 220 -8.94 -17.90 -1.80
N VAL A 221 -9.68 -18.73 -2.55
CA VAL A 221 -10.94 -18.31 -3.16
C VAL A 221 -12.07 -18.68 -2.21
N GLY A 222 -12.79 -17.69 -1.70
CA GLY A 222 -14.02 -17.87 -0.95
C GLY A 222 -13.81 -18.35 0.49
N ALA A 223 -13.36 -17.45 1.34
CA ALA A 223 -13.56 -17.55 2.80
C ALA A 223 -14.73 -16.67 3.20
#